data_7a97711496cb82e3369c7f1305ff01c1
#
_entry.id   7a97711496cb82e3369c7f1305ff01c1
#
_cell.length_a   1.000
_cell.length_b   1.000
_cell.length_c   1.000
_cell.angle_alpha   90.00
_cell.angle_beta   90.00
_cell.angle_gamma   90.00
#
_symmetry.space_group_name_H-M   'P 1'
#
loop_
_entity.id
_entity.type
_entity.pdbx_description
1 polymer ?
#
loop_
_entity_poly.entity_id
_entity_poly.type
_entity_poly.pdbx_seq_one_letter_code
_entity_poly.pdbx_strand_id
1 'polypeptide(L)'
;MEADGQPRRPWQTDPLIQMKILSVHNSYQKPGGEDQVFAQETDLLRSYGHEVLLYQSSNDQLAGKNALLLLGDTIWNQQSYRELRALMQRERPEIVHVHNTFPAISPSIYYAAKEEEIPVVQTLHNYRMLCPAATLFRDGHVCEDCLGKRVPWPGVMHGCYRGSRLATAAGAAMLATHNYKQTWSKSVSAYIALTDFARSKFIQGGFPPEKLFVKPNYLQTDPMPGEGKGNYALFVGRLTPEKGIGTLLEAWREIGRELPLQIAGDGPMAPEVEKASGAMESVTWLKWLPRAEILQRMKDASVLILPSTWYEGFPMIIAEAFAVGLPVIASKLGSMASIVDHQRTGLHFEAGDAIGLAEAVRWWAAHPAETALMRAQARSDYETKYTAEVNYAQMINIYESVLKRSVSKELAVPAGASKL
;
A
#
# COMPACT_ATOMS: atom_id res chain seq x y z
N MET A 1 28.20 17.32 12.80
CA MET A 1 29.18 17.33 11.69
C MET A 1 30.02 16.09 11.87
N GLU A 2 30.03 15.22 10.89
CA GLU A 2 30.96 14.08 10.87
C GLU A 2 32.36 14.54 10.48
N ALA A 3 33.34 13.68 10.67
CA ALA A 3 34.75 13.99 10.42
C ALA A 3 35.09 14.54 9.02
N ASP A 4 34.20 14.41 8.07
CA ASP A 4 34.38 14.82 6.66
C ASP A 4 33.68 16.11 6.26
N GLY A 5 33.09 16.86 7.19
CA GLY A 5 32.51 18.19 6.93
C GLY A 5 31.25 18.22 6.04
N GLN A 6 30.66 17.07 5.70
CA GLN A 6 29.40 17.03 4.96
C GLN A 6 28.19 17.27 5.90
N PRO A 7 27.16 18.02 5.47
CA PRO A 7 25.95 18.16 6.26
C PRO A 7 25.29 16.79 6.43
N ARG A 8 24.89 16.45 7.66
CA ARG A 8 24.10 15.24 7.94
C ARG A 8 22.90 15.19 7.01
N ARG A 9 22.73 14.08 6.33
CA ARG A 9 21.54 13.87 5.52
C ARG A 9 20.33 13.75 6.45
N PRO A 10 19.13 14.24 6.05
CA PRO A 10 17.96 14.32 6.94
C PRO A 10 17.48 12.98 7.53
N TRP A 11 18.02 11.85 7.06
CA TRP A 11 17.72 10.50 7.52
C TRP A 11 18.86 9.80 8.29
N GLN A 12 19.94 10.49 8.63
CA GLN A 12 20.97 9.94 9.52
C GLN A 12 20.46 9.98 10.96
N THR A 13 20.07 8.81 11.47
CA THR A 13 19.74 8.59 12.88
C THR A 13 21.01 8.53 13.72
N ASP A 14 20.94 9.01 14.97
CA ASP A 14 21.99 8.77 15.98
C ASP A 14 22.19 7.26 16.20
N PRO A 15 23.33 6.81 16.80
CA PRO A 15 23.64 5.41 16.96
C PRO A 15 22.47 4.65 17.56
N LEU A 16 22.03 3.63 16.83
CA LEU A 16 20.76 2.93 16.88
C LEU A 16 20.43 2.46 18.31
N ILE A 17 19.34 2.96 18.86
CA ILE A 17 18.68 2.31 19.98
C ILE A 17 18.13 0.99 19.42
N GLN A 18 18.71 -0.13 19.82
CA GLN A 18 18.20 -1.45 19.49
C GLN A 18 16.81 -1.61 20.13
N MET A 19 15.80 -1.90 19.33
CA MET A 19 14.43 -2.11 19.80
C MET A 19 14.03 -3.57 19.64
N LYS A 20 13.17 -4.05 20.53
CA LYS A 20 12.48 -5.33 20.39
C LYS A 20 11.08 -5.08 19.86
N ILE A 21 10.77 -5.56 18.66
CA ILE A 21 9.55 -5.27 17.91
C ILE A 21 8.79 -6.57 17.66
N LEU A 22 7.49 -6.59 17.96
CA LEU A 22 6.60 -7.68 17.54
C LEU A 22 5.88 -7.30 16.26
N SER A 23 6.26 -7.89 15.15
CA SER A 23 5.59 -7.74 13.85
C SER A 23 4.49 -8.76 13.67
N VAL A 24 3.29 -8.31 13.32
CA VAL A 24 2.07 -9.12 13.24
C VAL A 24 1.45 -9.02 11.85
N HIS A 25 1.20 -10.17 11.24
CA HIS A 25 0.63 -10.24 9.90
C HIS A 25 -0.27 -11.46 9.69
N ASN A 26 -1.40 -11.24 9.03
CA ASN A 26 -2.27 -12.30 8.53
C ASN A 26 -2.09 -12.44 7.03
N SER A 27 -1.43 -13.52 6.61
CA SER A 27 -1.11 -13.77 5.21
C SER A 27 -2.32 -14.21 4.39
N TYR A 28 -2.36 -13.79 3.14
CA TYR A 28 -3.35 -14.25 2.17
C TYR A 28 -3.02 -15.65 1.65
N GLN A 29 -4.05 -16.36 1.15
CA GLN A 29 -3.88 -17.68 0.47
C GLN A 29 -3.00 -17.57 -0.79
N LYS A 30 -3.07 -16.43 -1.48
CA LYS A 30 -2.17 -16.11 -2.59
C LYS A 30 -1.35 -14.91 -2.15
N PRO A 31 -0.02 -15.05 -2.01
CA PRO A 31 0.84 -13.94 -1.60
C PRO A 31 0.61 -12.70 -2.45
N GLY A 32 0.47 -11.56 -1.79
CA GLY A 32 0.24 -10.25 -2.40
C GLY A 32 1.32 -9.25 -2.05
N GLY A 33 1.12 -8.00 -2.48
CA GLY A 33 2.08 -6.92 -2.20
C GLY A 33 2.29 -6.66 -0.71
N GLU A 34 1.24 -6.78 0.13
CA GLU A 34 1.39 -6.55 1.58
C GLU A 34 2.17 -7.66 2.29
N ASP A 35 2.10 -8.93 1.81
CA ASP A 35 2.94 -10.02 2.33
C ASP A 35 4.43 -9.75 2.04
N GLN A 36 4.73 -9.21 0.84
CA GLN A 36 6.10 -8.82 0.46
C GLN A 36 6.61 -7.65 1.30
N VAL A 37 5.78 -6.61 1.50
CA VAL A 37 6.15 -5.45 2.33
C VAL A 37 6.42 -5.88 3.77
N PHE A 38 5.57 -6.74 4.34
CA PHE A 38 5.79 -7.30 5.69
C PHE A 38 7.15 -7.99 5.80
N ALA A 39 7.48 -8.87 4.85
CA ALA A 39 8.77 -9.56 4.84
C ALA A 39 9.95 -8.58 4.68
N GLN A 40 9.84 -7.65 3.73
CA GLN A 40 10.88 -6.66 3.47
C GLN A 40 11.13 -5.73 4.67
N GLU A 41 10.08 -5.22 5.33
CA GLU A 41 10.23 -4.39 6.52
C GLU A 41 10.81 -5.16 7.71
N THR A 42 10.44 -6.44 7.86
CA THR A 42 11.05 -7.33 8.86
C THR A 42 12.56 -7.48 8.64
N ASP A 43 12.96 -7.77 7.40
CA ASP A 43 14.37 -7.94 7.04
C ASP A 43 15.14 -6.61 7.16
N LEU A 44 14.51 -5.50 6.80
CA LEU A 44 15.10 -4.17 6.95
C LEU A 44 15.38 -3.86 8.42
N LEU A 45 14.41 -4.04 9.31
CA LEU A 45 14.60 -3.81 10.76
C LEU A 45 15.72 -4.69 11.33
N ARG A 46 15.77 -5.97 10.96
CA ARG A 46 16.81 -6.90 11.38
C ARG A 46 18.21 -6.50 10.87
N SER A 47 18.29 -6.00 9.63
CA SER A 47 19.56 -5.55 9.04
C SER A 47 20.17 -4.35 9.76
N TYR A 48 19.33 -3.56 10.44
CA TYR A 48 19.74 -2.45 11.31
C TYR A 48 19.90 -2.85 12.78
N GLY A 49 19.87 -4.16 13.11
CA GLY A 49 20.19 -4.69 14.43
C GLY A 49 19.02 -4.75 15.42
N HIS A 50 17.79 -4.50 15.00
CA HIS A 50 16.60 -4.67 15.85
C HIS A 50 16.26 -6.15 16.06
N GLU A 51 15.75 -6.49 17.24
CA GLU A 51 15.17 -7.80 17.51
C GLU A 51 13.72 -7.81 17.01
N VAL A 52 13.42 -8.59 15.95
CA VAL A 52 12.07 -8.67 15.38
C VAL A 52 11.47 -10.04 15.60
N LEU A 53 10.49 -10.09 16.48
CA LEU A 53 9.61 -11.23 16.74
C LEU A 53 8.49 -11.23 15.71
N LEU A 54 8.08 -12.42 15.27
CA LEU A 54 7.02 -12.57 14.28
C LEU A 54 5.83 -13.33 14.87
N TYR A 55 4.63 -12.79 14.66
CA TYR A 55 3.39 -13.55 14.80
C TYR A 55 2.64 -13.53 13.46
N GLN A 56 2.58 -14.68 12.83
CA GLN A 56 1.92 -14.85 11.53
C GLN A 56 0.78 -15.85 11.64
N SER A 57 -0.33 -15.53 10.98
CA SER A 57 -1.44 -16.43 10.74
C SER A 57 -1.71 -16.50 9.24
N SER A 58 -2.28 -17.61 8.76
CA SER A 58 -2.65 -17.77 7.35
C SER A 58 -4.15 -18.00 7.20
N ASN A 59 -4.71 -17.44 6.15
CA ASN A 59 -6.10 -17.68 5.77
C ASN A 59 -6.35 -19.16 5.36
N ASP A 60 -5.30 -19.97 5.16
CA ASP A 60 -5.43 -21.41 4.93
C ASP A 60 -6.00 -22.14 6.15
N GLN A 61 -5.69 -21.63 7.36
CA GLN A 61 -6.21 -22.20 8.62
C GLN A 61 -7.74 -22.00 8.80
N LEU A 62 -8.36 -21.22 7.93
CA LEU A 62 -9.79 -20.96 7.94
C LEU A 62 -10.58 -21.92 7.05
N ALA A 63 -9.88 -22.72 6.22
CA ALA A 63 -10.51 -23.70 5.34
C ALA A 63 -11.28 -24.74 6.17
N GLY A 64 -12.57 -24.94 5.85
CA GLY A 64 -13.42 -25.90 6.54
C GLY A 64 -14.05 -25.42 7.85
N LYS A 65 -13.75 -24.22 8.34
CA LYS A 65 -14.45 -23.65 9.52
C LYS A 65 -15.91 -23.30 9.20
N ASN A 66 -16.79 -23.53 10.18
CA ASN A 66 -18.19 -23.09 10.10
C ASN A 66 -18.27 -21.57 9.92
N ALA A 67 -19.16 -21.10 9.05
CA ALA A 67 -19.33 -19.68 8.73
C ALA A 67 -19.66 -18.81 9.96
N LEU A 68 -20.42 -19.31 10.94
CA LEU A 68 -20.74 -18.60 12.18
C LEU A 68 -19.52 -18.47 13.09
N LEU A 69 -18.69 -19.49 13.21
CA LEU A 69 -17.42 -19.42 13.94
C LEU A 69 -16.46 -18.44 13.26
N LEU A 70 -16.40 -18.47 11.93
CA LEU A 70 -15.58 -17.54 11.17
C LEU A 70 -16.01 -16.09 11.37
N LEU A 71 -17.31 -15.82 11.42
CA LEU A 71 -17.87 -14.51 11.75
C LEU A 71 -17.43 -14.05 13.14
N GLY A 72 -17.55 -14.93 14.14
CA GLY A 72 -17.12 -14.66 15.52
C GLY A 72 -15.62 -14.35 15.58
N ASP A 73 -14.80 -15.22 15.00
CA ASP A 73 -13.34 -15.09 14.95
C ASP A 73 -12.88 -13.81 14.21
N THR A 74 -13.62 -13.37 13.19
CA THR A 74 -13.32 -12.13 12.46
C THR A 74 -13.50 -10.90 13.32
N ILE A 75 -14.51 -10.90 14.20
CA ILE A 75 -14.77 -9.79 15.14
C ILE A 75 -13.84 -9.87 16.35
N TRP A 76 -13.70 -11.06 16.93
CA TRP A 76 -12.89 -11.30 18.11
C TRP A 76 -12.35 -12.73 18.13
N ASN A 77 -11.07 -12.89 17.81
CA ASN A 77 -10.40 -14.18 17.91
C ASN A 77 -9.78 -14.36 19.28
N GLN A 78 -10.42 -15.18 20.12
CA GLN A 78 -9.99 -15.43 21.49
C GLN A 78 -8.65 -16.18 21.57
N GLN A 79 -8.38 -17.04 20.60
CA GLN A 79 -7.11 -17.77 20.53
C GLN A 79 -5.96 -16.82 20.23
N SER A 80 -6.05 -16.03 19.15
CA SER A 80 -5.05 -15.02 18.80
C SER A 80 -4.83 -14.01 19.92
N TYR A 81 -5.91 -13.58 20.59
CA TYR A 81 -5.80 -12.70 21.76
C TYR A 81 -4.93 -13.31 22.87
N ARG A 82 -5.19 -14.58 23.26
CA ARG A 82 -4.44 -15.25 24.32
C ARG A 82 -2.99 -15.51 23.94
N GLU A 83 -2.75 -16.00 22.74
CA GLU A 83 -1.41 -16.29 22.22
C GLU A 83 -0.55 -15.04 22.15
N LEU A 84 -1.08 -13.97 21.54
CA LEU A 84 -0.39 -12.70 21.42
C LEU A 84 -0.13 -12.05 22.78
N ARG A 85 -1.11 -12.11 23.69
CA ARG A 85 -0.91 -11.61 25.05
C ARG A 85 0.19 -12.36 25.77
N ALA A 86 0.18 -13.69 25.73
CA ALA A 86 1.21 -14.52 26.36
C ALA A 86 2.60 -14.26 25.73
N LEU A 87 2.66 -14.05 24.41
CA LEU A 87 3.89 -13.70 23.72
C LEU A 87 4.41 -12.33 24.20
N MET A 88 3.56 -11.33 24.28
CA MET A 88 3.92 -10.00 24.78
C MET A 88 4.36 -10.00 26.24
N GLN A 89 3.72 -10.79 27.10
CA GLN A 89 4.13 -10.95 28.51
C GLN A 89 5.52 -11.58 28.65
N ARG A 90 5.81 -12.60 27.83
CA ARG A 90 7.08 -13.31 27.88
C ARG A 90 8.23 -12.49 27.29
N GLU A 91 7.99 -11.89 26.14
CA GLU A 91 9.04 -11.28 25.32
C GLU A 91 9.21 -9.76 25.59
N ARG A 92 8.18 -9.11 26.11
CA ARG A 92 8.18 -7.66 26.41
C ARG A 92 8.67 -6.79 25.24
N PRO A 93 8.06 -6.89 24.04
CA PRO A 93 8.43 -6.00 22.95
C PRO A 93 8.08 -4.55 23.31
N GLU A 94 8.88 -3.61 22.80
CA GLU A 94 8.66 -2.18 23.00
C GLU A 94 7.53 -1.65 22.11
N ILE A 95 7.33 -2.29 20.95
CA ILE A 95 6.32 -1.92 19.96
C ILE A 95 5.69 -3.19 19.37
N VAL A 96 4.39 -3.13 19.12
CA VAL A 96 3.67 -4.08 18.26
C VAL A 96 3.39 -3.39 16.92
N HIS A 97 4.02 -3.85 15.84
CA HIS A 97 3.73 -3.37 14.48
C HIS A 97 2.81 -4.34 13.76
N VAL A 98 1.62 -3.87 13.40
CA VAL A 98 0.57 -4.67 12.77
C VAL A 98 0.45 -4.29 11.30
N HIS A 99 0.47 -5.29 10.40
CA HIS A 99 0.25 -5.09 8.96
C HIS A 99 -1.16 -5.50 8.55
N ASN A 100 -1.60 -6.70 8.93
CA ASN A 100 -2.93 -7.19 8.61
C ASN A 100 -3.45 -8.07 9.76
N THR A 101 -4.71 -7.89 10.13
CA THR A 101 -5.39 -8.72 11.14
C THR A 101 -6.55 -9.53 10.57
N PHE A 102 -6.93 -9.28 9.31
CA PHE A 102 -8.16 -9.82 8.74
C PHE A 102 -7.91 -11.09 7.89
N PRO A 103 -8.71 -12.12 8.07
CA PRO A 103 -9.75 -12.27 9.08
C PRO A 103 -9.32 -13.09 10.31
N ALA A 104 -8.15 -13.77 10.28
CA ALA A 104 -7.82 -14.83 11.24
C ALA A 104 -7.28 -14.31 12.59
N ILE A 105 -6.60 -13.16 12.62
CA ILE A 105 -6.06 -12.58 13.88
C ILE A 105 -7.13 -11.76 14.60
N SER A 106 -7.92 -10.99 13.87
CA SER A 106 -8.93 -10.02 14.36
C SER A 106 -8.35 -8.80 15.10
N PRO A 107 -9.14 -7.75 15.29
CA PRO A 107 -8.74 -6.58 16.10
C PRO A 107 -8.56 -6.87 17.61
N SER A 108 -8.74 -8.10 18.07
CA SER A 108 -8.48 -8.50 19.46
C SER A 108 -7.04 -8.24 19.91
N ILE A 109 -6.08 -8.26 18.96
CA ILE A 109 -4.67 -7.92 19.24
C ILE A 109 -4.50 -6.52 19.84
N TYR A 110 -5.27 -5.53 19.41
CA TYR A 110 -5.14 -4.16 19.92
C TYR A 110 -5.51 -4.07 21.40
N TYR A 111 -6.41 -4.95 21.87
CA TYR A 111 -6.76 -5.06 23.27
C TYR A 111 -5.70 -5.81 24.07
N ALA A 112 -5.15 -6.88 23.52
CA ALA A 112 -4.05 -7.62 24.13
C ALA A 112 -2.83 -6.70 24.35
N ALA A 113 -2.43 -5.93 23.34
CA ALA A 113 -1.34 -4.97 23.46
C ALA A 113 -1.63 -3.84 24.45
N LYS A 114 -2.89 -3.35 24.48
CA LYS A 114 -3.31 -2.31 25.44
C LYS A 114 -3.27 -2.79 26.89
N GLU A 115 -3.64 -4.05 27.17
CA GLU A 115 -3.58 -4.62 28.51
C GLU A 115 -2.14 -4.83 29.00
N GLU A 116 -1.22 -5.08 28.08
CA GLU A 116 0.21 -5.19 28.39
C GLU A 116 0.96 -3.84 28.27
N GLU A 117 0.21 -2.74 28.06
CA GLU A 117 0.72 -1.36 27.95
C GLU A 117 1.74 -1.16 26.83
N ILE A 118 1.70 -2.03 25.79
CA ILE A 118 2.60 -1.96 24.65
C ILE A 118 1.94 -1.15 23.53
N PRO A 119 2.59 -0.09 23.02
CA PRO A 119 2.04 0.73 21.95
C PRO A 119 1.95 -0.03 20.62
N VAL A 120 0.89 0.26 19.88
CA VAL A 120 0.60 -0.36 18.58
C VAL A 120 0.78 0.63 17.45
N VAL A 121 1.56 0.26 16.44
CA VAL A 121 1.64 0.91 15.13
C VAL A 121 0.96 0.03 14.10
N GLN A 122 0.08 0.59 13.26
CA GLN A 122 -0.66 -0.15 12.24
C GLN A 122 -0.38 0.41 10.84
N THR A 123 0.20 -0.40 9.95
CA THR A 123 0.30 -0.04 8.53
C THR A 123 -1.01 -0.32 7.79
N LEU A 124 -1.48 0.66 7.04
CA LEU A 124 -2.75 0.66 6.32
C LEU A 124 -2.51 0.30 4.84
N HIS A 125 -2.37 -0.99 4.53
CA HIS A 125 -2.09 -1.46 3.16
C HIS A 125 -3.28 -1.36 2.21
N ASN A 126 -4.50 -1.31 2.75
CA ASN A 126 -5.75 -1.26 2.01
C ASN A 126 -6.82 -0.54 2.83
N TYR A 127 -8.01 -0.38 2.26
CA TYR A 127 -9.10 0.36 2.91
C TYR A 127 -10.03 -0.53 3.76
N ARG A 128 -9.58 -1.68 4.26
CA ARG A 128 -10.38 -2.63 5.05
C ARG A 128 -11.06 -1.99 6.27
N MET A 129 -10.41 -1.05 6.92
CA MET A 129 -10.97 -0.37 8.09
C MET A 129 -12.04 0.67 7.74
N LEU A 130 -12.26 0.95 6.44
CA LEU A 130 -13.27 1.89 5.92
C LEU A 130 -14.36 1.20 5.10
N CYS A 131 -13.98 0.10 4.42
CA CYS A 131 -14.82 -0.58 3.44
C CYS A 131 -14.76 -2.11 3.66
N PRO A 132 -15.89 -2.82 3.79
CA PRO A 132 -15.89 -4.29 3.94
C PRO A 132 -15.20 -5.04 2.81
N ALA A 133 -15.18 -4.49 1.59
CA ALA A 133 -14.45 -5.04 0.45
C ALA A 133 -12.96 -4.67 0.42
N ALA A 134 -12.54 -3.69 1.22
CA ALA A 134 -11.19 -3.13 1.29
C ALA A 134 -10.72 -2.32 0.07
N THR A 135 -11.54 -2.12 -0.94
CA THR A 135 -11.14 -1.57 -2.23
C THR A 135 -11.67 -0.18 -2.53
N LEU A 136 -12.74 0.26 -1.85
CA LEU A 136 -13.50 1.45 -2.22
C LEU A 136 -13.89 1.46 -3.71
N PHE A 137 -14.24 0.29 -4.22
CA PHE A 137 -14.56 0.07 -5.62
C PHE A 137 -15.73 -0.90 -5.77
N ARG A 138 -16.66 -0.61 -6.68
CA ARG A 138 -17.85 -1.43 -6.95
C ARG A 138 -18.37 -1.16 -8.37
N ASP A 139 -18.81 -2.20 -9.06
CA ASP A 139 -19.46 -2.11 -10.36
C ASP A 139 -18.67 -1.29 -11.39
N GLY A 140 -17.32 -1.45 -11.39
CA GLY A 140 -16.43 -0.77 -12.34
C GLY A 140 -16.10 0.69 -12.02
N HIS A 141 -16.51 1.22 -10.87
CA HIS A 141 -16.23 2.61 -10.46
C HIS A 141 -15.84 2.74 -8.99
N VAL A 142 -15.20 3.85 -8.65
CA VAL A 142 -14.89 4.21 -7.27
C VAL A 142 -16.20 4.32 -6.47
N CYS A 143 -16.20 3.75 -5.26
CA CYS A 143 -17.36 3.73 -4.37
C CYS A 143 -16.93 4.11 -2.95
N GLU A 144 -17.53 5.18 -2.44
CA GLU A 144 -17.28 5.67 -1.07
C GLU A 144 -18.51 5.57 -0.17
N ASP A 145 -19.53 4.80 -0.55
CA ASP A 145 -20.82 4.71 0.16
C ASP A 145 -20.70 4.27 1.62
N CYS A 146 -19.63 3.53 1.97
CA CYS A 146 -19.35 3.07 3.34
C CYS A 146 -18.46 4.02 4.14
N LEU A 147 -17.81 5.00 3.47
CA LEU A 147 -16.86 5.91 4.10
C LEU A 147 -17.55 6.77 5.19
N GLY A 148 -16.93 6.83 6.37
CA GLY A 148 -17.47 7.58 7.51
C GLY A 148 -18.69 6.99 8.18
N LYS A 149 -19.23 5.86 7.71
CA LYS A 149 -20.38 5.21 8.35
C LYS A 149 -19.93 4.30 9.52
N ARG A 150 -20.59 4.46 10.67
CA ARG A 150 -20.36 3.56 11.81
C ARG A 150 -20.68 2.11 11.48
N VAL A 151 -21.74 1.88 10.71
CA VAL A 151 -22.13 0.57 10.16
C VAL A 151 -22.09 0.66 8.64
N PRO A 152 -21.18 -0.05 7.97
CA PRO A 152 -21.04 0.00 6.51
C PRO A 152 -22.07 -0.89 5.81
N TRP A 153 -23.39 -0.62 6.08
CA TRP A 153 -24.52 -1.38 5.55
C TRP A 153 -24.63 -1.36 4.00
N PRO A 154 -24.20 -0.28 3.27
CA PRO A 154 -24.26 -0.31 1.82
C PRO A 154 -23.46 -1.47 1.22
N GLY A 155 -22.27 -1.75 1.79
CA GLY A 155 -21.47 -2.89 1.36
C GLY A 155 -22.19 -4.22 1.48
N VAL A 156 -22.98 -4.41 2.56
CA VAL A 156 -23.76 -5.64 2.80
C VAL A 156 -24.89 -5.77 1.76
N MET A 157 -25.60 -4.68 1.48
CA MET A 157 -26.68 -4.68 0.47
C MET A 157 -26.18 -5.12 -0.90
N HIS A 158 -25.00 -4.67 -1.29
CA HIS A 158 -24.40 -4.99 -2.58
C HIS A 158 -23.54 -6.27 -2.57
N GLY A 159 -23.30 -6.90 -1.40
CA GLY A 159 -22.46 -8.10 -1.31
C GLY A 159 -21.00 -7.85 -1.76
N CYS A 160 -20.46 -6.67 -1.46
CA CYS A 160 -19.19 -6.19 -2.04
C CYS A 160 -17.98 -7.09 -1.80
N TYR A 161 -17.96 -7.87 -0.70
CA TYR A 161 -16.86 -8.79 -0.41
C TYR A 161 -17.14 -10.17 -1.00
N ARG A 162 -16.34 -10.58 -1.99
CA ARG A 162 -16.42 -11.88 -2.69
C ARG A 162 -17.81 -12.16 -3.33
N GLY A 163 -18.57 -11.14 -3.69
CA GLY A 163 -19.93 -11.30 -4.25
C GLY A 163 -20.94 -11.87 -3.24
N SER A 164 -20.63 -11.93 -1.95
CA SER A 164 -21.44 -12.58 -0.93
C SER A 164 -21.92 -11.59 0.13
N ARG A 165 -23.23 -11.43 0.29
CA ARG A 165 -23.83 -10.61 1.35
C ARG A 165 -23.44 -11.11 2.75
N LEU A 166 -23.38 -12.43 2.96
CA LEU A 166 -23.01 -13.01 4.24
C LEU A 166 -21.54 -12.74 4.60
N ALA A 167 -20.63 -12.95 3.65
CA ALA A 167 -19.22 -12.66 3.85
C ALA A 167 -18.96 -11.16 4.06
N THR A 168 -19.72 -10.30 3.35
CA THR A 168 -19.66 -8.85 3.54
C THR A 168 -20.22 -8.44 4.89
N ALA A 169 -21.30 -9.08 5.36
CA ALA A 169 -21.88 -8.83 6.68
C ALA A 169 -20.89 -9.15 7.82
N ALA A 170 -20.06 -10.18 7.65
CA ALA A 170 -19.01 -10.49 8.62
C ALA A 170 -18.00 -9.35 8.77
N GLY A 171 -17.46 -8.85 7.63
CA GLY A 171 -16.57 -7.68 7.63
C GLY A 171 -17.25 -6.41 8.16
N ALA A 172 -18.53 -6.19 7.79
CA ALA A 172 -19.30 -5.05 8.24
C ALA A 172 -19.59 -5.10 9.76
N ALA A 173 -19.89 -6.27 10.30
CA ALA A 173 -20.10 -6.47 11.74
C ALA A 173 -18.81 -6.22 12.54
N MET A 174 -17.66 -6.69 12.04
CA MET A 174 -16.36 -6.38 12.62
C MET A 174 -16.13 -4.86 12.65
N LEU A 175 -16.30 -4.18 11.52
CA LEU A 175 -16.13 -2.73 11.44
C LEU A 175 -17.09 -2.01 12.39
N ALA A 176 -18.37 -2.35 12.37
CA ALA A 176 -19.38 -1.74 13.25
C ALA A 176 -19.04 -1.91 14.73
N THR A 177 -18.68 -3.13 15.15
CA THR A 177 -18.29 -3.42 16.54
C THR A 177 -17.11 -2.55 16.97
N HIS A 178 -16.07 -2.47 16.17
CA HIS A 178 -14.86 -1.73 16.52
C HIS A 178 -15.01 -0.21 16.36
N ASN A 179 -15.90 0.26 15.48
CA ASN A 179 -16.31 1.66 15.40
C ASN A 179 -17.06 2.09 16.65
N TYR A 180 -18.03 1.28 17.15
CA TYR A 180 -18.74 1.56 18.41
C TYR A 180 -17.82 1.53 19.61
N LYS A 181 -16.90 0.58 19.68
CA LYS A 181 -15.91 0.48 20.76
C LYS A 181 -14.82 1.55 20.68
N GLN A 182 -14.76 2.31 19.58
CA GLN A 182 -13.71 3.29 19.30
C GLN A 182 -12.30 2.64 19.32
N THR A 183 -12.20 1.38 18.87
CA THR A 183 -10.94 0.62 18.90
C THR A 183 -9.83 1.36 18.15
N TRP A 184 -10.15 1.89 16.98
CA TRP A 184 -9.20 2.58 16.11
C TRP A 184 -8.59 3.83 16.77
N SER A 185 -9.37 4.60 17.50
CA SER A 185 -8.89 5.81 18.17
C SER A 185 -8.27 5.56 19.54
N LYS A 186 -8.73 4.51 20.25
CA LYS A 186 -8.34 4.28 21.66
C LYS A 186 -7.23 3.25 21.86
N SER A 187 -7.09 2.28 20.94
CA SER A 187 -6.20 1.13 21.14
C SER A 187 -5.02 1.09 20.14
N VAL A 188 -4.98 1.98 19.15
CA VAL A 188 -3.86 2.11 18.23
C VAL A 188 -3.14 3.42 18.49
N SER A 189 -1.81 3.37 18.63
CA SER A 189 -0.99 4.53 18.97
C SER A 189 -0.65 5.37 17.75
N ALA A 190 -0.36 4.72 16.61
CA ALA A 190 -0.11 5.38 15.33
C ALA A 190 -0.55 4.51 14.16
N TYR A 191 -0.84 5.17 13.06
CA TYR A 191 -1.15 4.57 11.76
C TYR A 191 -0.15 5.04 10.70
N ILE A 192 0.25 4.13 9.83
CA ILE A 192 1.08 4.40 8.66
C ILE A 192 0.20 4.28 7.43
N ALA A 193 -0.12 5.40 6.81
CA ALA A 193 -0.74 5.45 5.48
C ALA A 193 0.36 5.46 4.42
N LEU A 194 0.14 4.79 3.29
CA LEU A 194 1.16 4.65 2.25
C LEU A 194 1.28 5.87 1.33
N THR A 195 0.24 6.72 1.33
CA THR A 195 0.17 7.97 0.53
C THR A 195 -0.62 9.04 1.25
N ASP A 196 -0.46 10.29 0.88
CA ASP A 196 -1.27 11.41 1.38
C ASP A 196 -2.75 11.24 1.03
N PHE A 197 -3.03 10.67 -0.15
CA PHE A 197 -4.40 10.33 -0.53
C PHE A 197 -5.01 9.30 0.44
N ALA A 198 -4.33 8.19 0.71
CA ALA A 198 -4.81 7.19 1.66
C ALA A 198 -5.02 7.81 3.05
N ARG A 199 -4.05 8.62 3.52
CA ARG A 199 -4.18 9.36 4.77
C ARG A 199 -5.46 10.22 4.80
N SER A 200 -5.74 10.96 3.73
CA SER A 200 -6.94 11.80 3.64
C SER A 200 -8.24 10.98 3.72
N LYS A 201 -8.27 9.79 3.11
CA LYS A 201 -9.44 8.88 3.16
C LYS A 201 -9.66 8.33 4.56
N PHE A 202 -8.59 7.99 5.29
CA PHE A 202 -8.72 7.55 6.68
C PHE A 202 -9.18 8.69 7.60
N ILE A 203 -8.74 9.93 7.40
CA ILE A 203 -9.24 11.11 8.12
C ILE A 203 -10.74 11.31 7.84
N GLN A 204 -11.17 11.26 6.57
CA GLN A 204 -12.60 11.32 6.18
C GLN A 204 -13.40 10.16 6.81
N GLY A 205 -12.78 9.02 7.00
CA GLY A 205 -13.35 7.86 7.69
C GLY A 205 -13.42 7.97 9.21
N GLY A 206 -12.96 9.10 9.79
CA GLY A 206 -13.05 9.37 11.23
C GLY A 206 -11.82 8.93 12.05
N PHE A 207 -10.71 8.61 11.39
CA PHE A 207 -9.45 8.31 12.09
C PHE A 207 -8.78 9.60 12.57
N PRO A 208 -8.14 9.58 13.75
CA PRO A 208 -7.53 10.78 14.34
C PRO A 208 -6.31 11.24 13.51
N PRO A 209 -6.35 12.49 12.96
CA PRO A 209 -5.31 12.99 12.06
C PRO A 209 -3.90 13.01 12.69
N GLU A 210 -3.82 13.24 14.02
CA GLU A 210 -2.57 13.32 14.78
C GLU A 210 -1.89 11.95 14.99
N LYS A 211 -2.59 10.86 14.68
CA LYS A 211 -2.06 9.49 14.70
C LYS A 211 -1.69 8.96 13.32
N LEU A 212 -2.03 9.68 12.25
CA LEU A 212 -1.84 9.25 10.87
C LEU A 212 -0.56 9.86 10.27
N PHE A 213 0.43 9.02 10.07
CA PHE A 213 1.70 9.33 9.41
C PHE A 213 1.67 8.83 7.97
N VAL A 214 2.42 9.47 7.08
CA VAL A 214 2.65 8.98 5.72
C VAL A 214 4.04 8.37 5.65
N LYS A 215 4.12 7.10 5.27
CA LYS A 215 5.35 6.37 4.98
C LYS A 215 5.08 5.45 3.80
N PRO A 216 5.60 5.76 2.61
CA PRO A 216 5.40 4.93 1.43
C PRO A 216 6.11 3.57 1.55
N ASN A 217 5.72 2.62 0.72
CA ASN A 217 6.52 1.43 0.49
C ASN A 217 7.82 1.81 -0.24
N TYR A 218 8.79 0.89 -0.26
CA TYR A 218 10.13 1.13 -0.78
C TYR A 218 10.65 -0.05 -1.60
N LEU A 219 11.75 0.15 -2.29
CA LEU A 219 12.49 -0.93 -2.94
C LEU A 219 13.69 -1.33 -2.08
N GLN A 220 13.80 -2.63 -1.82
CA GLN A 220 14.90 -3.18 -1.03
C GLN A 220 16.27 -3.03 -1.72
N THR A 221 16.27 -3.05 -3.04
CA THR A 221 17.50 -2.93 -3.84
C THR A 221 17.28 -1.89 -4.93
N ASP A 222 18.23 -0.99 -5.09
CA ASP A 222 18.25 -0.02 -6.18
C ASP A 222 18.56 -0.75 -7.51
N PRO A 223 17.62 -0.73 -8.48
CA PRO A 223 17.84 -1.37 -9.78
C PRO A 223 18.79 -0.57 -10.69
N MET A 224 19.24 0.62 -10.28
CA MET A 224 19.98 1.61 -11.06
C MET A 224 19.19 2.16 -12.24
N PRO A 225 19.44 3.43 -12.64
CA PRO A 225 18.69 4.07 -13.73
C PRO A 225 18.92 3.42 -15.08
N GLY A 226 17.92 3.53 -15.94
CA GLY A 226 17.97 3.11 -17.34
C GLY A 226 18.16 4.29 -18.28
N GLU A 227 18.45 4.00 -19.55
CA GLU A 227 18.70 5.02 -20.57
C GLU A 227 17.43 5.46 -21.33
N GLY A 228 16.37 4.65 -21.32
CA GLY A 228 15.09 4.96 -21.99
C GLY A 228 15.15 4.98 -23.51
N LYS A 229 16.03 4.19 -24.09
CA LYS A 229 16.28 4.20 -25.55
C LYS A 229 15.32 3.33 -26.37
N GLY A 230 14.40 2.61 -25.73
CA GLY A 230 13.57 1.61 -26.40
C GLY A 230 12.42 2.17 -27.23
N ASN A 231 12.14 3.47 -27.16
CA ASN A 231 11.08 4.15 -27.92
C ASN A 231 9.73 3.41 -27.91
N TYR A 232 9.27 2.99 -26.71
CA TYR A 232 7.95 2.37 -26.50
C TYR A 232 7.37 2.76 -25.14
N ALA A 233 6.03 2.76 -25.06
CA ALA A 233 5.30 2.80 -23.83
C ALA A 233 5.21 1.40 -23.22
N LEU A 234 5.25 1.31 -21.90
CA LEU A 234 5.18 0.05 -21.18
C LEU A 234 3.98 0.05 -20.23
N PHE A 235 3.18 -1.02 -20.24
CA PHE A 235 2.23 -1.36 -19.18
C PHE A 235 2.71 -2.62 -18.46
N VAL A 236 2.66 -2.60 -17.13
CA VAL A 236 2.97 -3.77 -16.29
C VAL A 236 1.90 -3.93 -15.22
N GLY A 237 1.25 -5.09 -15.18
CA GLY A 237 0.26 -5.37 -14.14
C GLY A 237 -0.67 -6.53 -14.46
N ARG A 238 -1.56 -6.84 -13.52
CA ARG A 238 -2.64 -7.81 -13.79
C ARG A 238 -3.57 -7.27 -14.87
N LEU A 239 -3.95 -8.13 -15.80
CA LEU A 239 -4.87 -7.78 -16.88
C LEU A 239 -6.32 -7.92 -16.38
N THR A 240 -6.77 -6.90 -15.61
CA THR A 240 -8.11 -6.84 -15.03
C THR A 240 -8.79 -5.50 -15.39
N PRO A 241 -10.13 -5.43 -15.36
CA PRO A 241 -10.86 -4.21 -15.73
C PRO A 241 -10.45 -2.97 -14.92
N GLU A 242 -10.27 -3.13 -13.59
CA GLU A 242 -9.90 -2.04 -12.70
C GLU A 242 -8.48 -1.49 -12.95
N LYS A 243 -7.63 -2.24 -13.65
CA LYS A 243 -6.32 -1.77 -14.11
C LYS A 243 -6.40 -0.95 -15.41
N GLY A 244 -7.60 -0.73 -15.92
CA GLY A 244 -7.84 0.15 -17.06
C GLY A 244 -7.39 -0.42 -18.42
N ILE A 245 -7.35 -1.76 -18.57
CA ILE A 245 -6.93 -2.40 -19.83
C ILE A 245 -7.80 -1.96 -21.00
N GLY A 246 -9.12 -1.80 -20.79
CA GLY A 246 -10.03 -1.28 -21.82
C GLY A 246 -9.62 0.10 -22.31
N THR A 247 -9.41 1.04 -21.38
CA THR A 247 -8.94 2.42 -21.67
C THR A 247 -7.59 2.41 -22.39
N LEU A 248 -6.67 1.55 -21.96
CA LEU A 248 -5.36 1.40 -22.58
C LEU A 248 -5.46 0.99 -24.04
N LEU A 249 -6.22 -0.07 -24.32
CA LEU A 249 -6.36 -0.60 -25.67
C LEU A 249 -7.14 0.35 -26.62
N GLU A 250 -8.11 1.08 -26.06
CA GLU A 250 -8.87 2.10 -26.80
C GLU A 250 -7.97 3.29 -27.16
N ALA A 251 -7.16 3.79 -26.22
CA ALA A 251 -6.20 4.84 -26.48
C ALA A 251 -5.19 4.46 -27.58
N TRP A 252 -4.71 3.21 -27.62
CA TRP A 252 -3.76 2.77 -28.66
C TRP A 252 -4.39 2.58 -30.04
N ARG A 253 -5.71 2.41 -30.14
CA ARG A 253 -6.41 2.52 -31.45
C ARG A 253 -6.33 3.94 -31.99
N GLU A 254 -6.42 4.96 -31.12
CA GLU A 254 -6.33 6.38 -31.50
C GLU A 254 -4.88 6.83 -31.77
N ILE A 255 -3.89 6.32 -31.00
CA ILE A 255 -2.46 6.62 -31.15
C ILE A 255 -1.91 5.97 -32.43
N GLY A 256 -2.40 4.79 -32.77
CA GLY A 256 -1.95 4.06 -33.95
C GLY A 256 -0.47 3.63 -33.83
N ARG A 257 0.38 4.12 -34.72
CA ARG A 257 1.81 3.77 -34.81
C ARG A 257 2.74 4.84 -34.21
N GLU A 258 2.21 5.91 -33.63
CA GLU A 258 3.01 7.02 -33.10
C GLU A 258 3.97 6.60 -31.98
N LEU A 259 3.53 5.70 -31.09
CA LEU A 259 4.36 5.10 -30.04
C LEU A 259 3.96 3.63 -29.83
N PRO A 260 4.87 2.66 -30.01
CA PRO A 260 4.59 1.25 -29.70
C PRO A 260 4.26 1.04 -28.22
N LEU A 261 3.36 0.10 -27.93
CA LEU A 261 2.99 -0.34 -26.59
C LEU A 261 3.45 -1.77 -26.33
N GLN A 262 4.13 -1.98 -25.23
CA GLN A 262 4.41 -3.30 -24.70
C GLN A 262 3.56 -3.52 -23.44
N ILE A 263 2.86 -4.66 -23.38
CA ILE A 263 1.99 -5.04 -22.26
C ILE A 263 2.59 -6.29 -21.60
N ALA A 264 3.04 -6.15 -20.34
CA ALA A 264 3.54 -7.26 -19.53
C ALA A 264 2.54 -7.59 -18.41
N GLY A 265 2.06 -8.81 -18.38
CA GLY A 265 1.14 -9.29 -17.37
C GLY A 265 0.20 -10.38 -17.88
N ASP A 266 -0.61 -10.88 -16.95
CA ASP A 266 -1.64 -11.89 -17.19
C ASP A 266 -2.89 -11.59 -16.36
N GLY A 267 -4.04 -12.15 -16.74
CA GLY A 267 -5.30 -11.97 -16.04
C GLY A 267 -6.52 -12.25 -16.88
N PRO A 268 -7.72 -12.01 -16.32
CA PRO A 268 -9.00 -12.27 -17.02
C PRO A 268 -9.15 -11.57 -18.38
N MET A 269 -8.49 -10.41 -18.59
CA MET A 269 -8.53 -9.67 -19.85
C MET A 269 -7.38 -10.06 -20.82
N ALA A 270 -6.67 -11.16 -20.59
CA ALA A 270 -5.65 -11.65 -21.50
C ALA A 270 -6.18 -11.92 -22.92
N PRO A 271 -7.40 -12.48 -23.12
CA PRO A 271 -7.97 -12.68 -24.46
C PRO A 271 -8.16 -11.38 -25.25
N GLU A 272 -8.60 -10.30 -24.59
CA GLU A 272 -8.77 -8.98 -25.22
C GLU A 272 -7.42 -8.37 -25.62
N VAL A 273 -6.40 -8.54 -24.77
CA VAL A 273 -5.03 -8.08 -25.06
C VAL A 273 -4.41 -8.88 -26.23
N GLU A 274 -4.61 -10.20 -26.27
CA GLU A 274 -4.15 -11.06 -27.34
C GLU A 274 -4.80 -10.65 -28.69
N LYS A 275 -6.12 -10.47 -28.69
CA LYS A 275 -6.84 -9.97 -29.87
C LYS A 275 -6.33 -8.61 -30.33
N ALA A 276 -6.09 -7.69 -29.41
CA ALA A 276 -5.56 -6.36 -29.72
C ALA A 276 -4.15 -6.42 -30.31
N SER A 277 -3.28 -7.24 -29.73
CA SER A 277 -1.91 -7.48 -30.23
C SER A 277 -1.90 -8.12 -31.62
N GLY A 278 -2.86 -8.95 -31.96
CA GLY A 278 -3.01 -9.51 -33.32
C GLY A 278 -3.60 -8.52 -34.34
N ALA A 279 -4.32 -7.51 -33.90
CA ALA A 279 -4.98 -6.54 -34.77
C ALA A 279 -4.23 -5.22 -34.93
N MET A 280 -3.38 -4.83 -33.99
CA MET A 280 -2.61 -3.58 -33.96
C MET A 280 -1.12 -3.88 -33.94
N GLU A 281 -0.40 -3.60 -35.02
CA GLU A 281 1.06 -3.82 -35.09
C GLU A 281 1.85 -3.04 -34.02
N SER A 282 1.28 -1.95 -33.51
CA SER A 282 1.90 -1.13 -32.46
C SER A 282 1.72 -1.70 -31.05
N VAL A 283 0.94 -2.77 -30.87
CA VAL A 283 0.68 -3.37 -29.54
C VAL A 283 1.31 -4.75 -29.48
N THR A 284 2.21 -4.94 -28.51
CA THR A 284 2.85 -6.24 -28.26
C THR A 284 2.50 -6.76 -26.88
N TRP A 285 1.91 -7.94 -26.78
CA TRP A 285 1.70 -8.62 -25.51
C TRP A 285 2.87 -9.53 -25.18
N LEU A 286 3.57 -9.19 -24.09
CA LEU A 286 4.75 -9.92 -23.59
C LEU A 286 4.40 -11.09 -22.66
N LYS A 287 3.11 -11.27 -22.35
CA LYS A 287 2.62 -12.22 -21.34
C LYS A 287 3.20 -11.91 -19.95
N TRP A 288 3.15 -12.88 -19.04
CA TRP A 288 3.80 -12.75 -17.74
C TRP A 288 5.32 -12.81 -17.91
N LEU A 289 6.02 -11.88 -17.26
CA LEU A 289 7.48 -11.83 -17.24
C LEU A 289 8.03 -11.89 -15.83
N PRO A 290 9.21 -12.51 -15.61
CA PRO A 290 9.94 -12.43 -14.35
C PRO A 290 10.32 -10.98 -14.01
N ARG A 291 10.43 -10.66 -12.71
CA ARG A 291 10.75 -9.30 -12.24
C ARG A 291 12.02 -8.70 -12.87
N ALA A 292 13.07 -9.51 -13.05
CA ALA A 292 14.32 -9.04 -13.65
C ALA A 292 14.10 -8.55 -15.10
N GLU A 293 13.28 -9.25 -15.89
CA GLU A 293 12.95 -8.85 -17.26
C GLU A 293 12.05 -7.61 -17.28
N ILE A 294 11.09 -7.51 -16.34
CA ILE A 294 10.26 -6.31 -16.18
C ILE A 294 11.14 -5.08 -15.91
N LEU A 295 12.09 -5.18 -14.98
CA LEU A 295 13.01 -4.09 -14.67
C LEU A 295 13.88 -3.70 -15.88
N GLN A 296 14.33 -4.68 -16.66
CA GLN A 296 15.06 -4.37 -17.90
C GLN A 296 14.18 -3.66 -18.92
N ARG A 297 12.93 -4.11 -19.10
CA ARG A 297 11.96 -3.41 -19.97
C ARG A 297 11.68 -1.98 -19.49
N MET A 298 11.58 -1.77 -18.18
CA MET A 298 11.42 -0.42 -17.62
C MET A 298 12.62 0.47 -17.89
N LYS A 299 13.86 -0.06 -17.79
CA LYS A 299 15.08 0.70 -18.09
C LYS A 299 15.12 1.20 -19.52
N ASP A 300 14.59 0.42 -20.44
CA ASP A 300 14.60 0.73 -21.87
C ASP A 300 13.38 1.57 -22.29
N ALA A 301 12.23 1.45 -21.61
CA ALA A 301 11.00 2.13 -21.96
C ALA A 301 11.12 3.66 -21.94
N SER A 302 10.33 4.31 -22.79
CA SER A 302 10.18 5.77 -22.81
C SER A 302 9.31 6.25 -21.64
N VAL A 303 8.20 5.56 -21.39
CA VAL A 303 7.19 5.94 -20.38
C VAL A 303 6.43 4.70 -19.88
N LEU A 304 6.07 4.69 -18.59
CA LEU A 304 5.14 3.72 -18.03
C LEU A 304 3.71 4.26 -18.10
N ILE A 305 2.75 3.41 -18.50
CA ILE A 305 1.32 3.77 -18.51
C ILE A 305 0.62 3.06 -17.37
N LEU A 306 -0.10 3.81 -16.53
CA LEU A 306 -0.86 3.29 -15.40
C LEU A 306 -2.31 3.81 -15.44
N PRO A 307 -3.20 3.17 -16.23
CA PRO A 307 -4.55 3.65 -16.50
C PRO A 307 -5.60 3.13 -15.52
N SER A 308 -5.20 2.79 -14.29
CA SER A 308 -6.11 2.22 -13.29
C SER A 308 -7.32 3.10 -13.02
N THR A 309 -8.49 2.47 -12.89
CA THR A 309 -9.77 3.15 -12.66
C THR A 309 -10.27 3.00 -11.21
N TRP A 310 -9.43 2.49 -10.32
CA TRP A 310 -9.72 2.32 -8.89
C TRP A 310 -8.68 3.01 -8.01
N TYR A 311 -8.95 3.08 -6.70
CA TYR A 311 -7.97 3.57 -5.73
C TYR A 311 -6.92 2.50 -5.44
N GLU A 312 -5.75 2.64 -6.05
CA GLU A 312 -4.58 1.85 -5.67
C GLU A 312 -4.19 2.16 -4.20
N GLY A 313 -3.75 1.17 -3.45
CA GLY A 313 -3.19 1.41 -2.12
C GLY A 313 -1.85 2.15 -2.22
N PHE A 314 -0.85 1.46 -2.73
CA PHE A 314 0.42 2.02 -3.17
C PHE A 314 0.90 1.21 -4.39
N PRO A 315 0.85 1.76 -5.59
CA PRO A 315 1.29 1.04 -6.79
C PRO A 315 2.82 0.96 -6.84
N MET A 316 3.39 -0.16 -6.35
CA MET A 316 4.83 -0.41 -6.32
C MET A 316 5.51 -0.16 -7.66
N ILE A 317 4.77 -0.41 -8.75
CA ILE A 317 5.26 -0.22 -10.12
C ILE A 317 5.69 1.22 -10.40
N ILE A 318 5.11 2.24 -9.72
CA ILE A 318 5.54 3.63 -9.83
C ILE A 318 6.91 3.82 -9.15
N ALA A 319 7.10 3.26 -7.95
CA ALA A 319 8.39 3.32 -7.26
C ALA A 319 9.48 2.59 -8.08
N GLU A 320 9.15 1.44 -8.68
CA GLU A 320 10.04 0.70 -9.58
C GLU A 320 10.38 1.51 -10.84
N ALA A 321 9.39 2.17 -11.45
CA ALA A 321 9.61 3.07 -12.58
C ALA A 321 10.52 4.24 -12.21
N PHE A 322 10.23 4.92 -11.10
CA PHE A 322 11.04 6.04 -10.62
C PHE A 322 12.47 5.62 -10.31
N ALA A 323 12.68 4.42 -9.75
CA ALA A 323 14.00 3.89 -9.46
C ALA A 323 14.88 3.73 -10.71
N VAL A 324 14.29 3.40 -11.85
CA VAL A 324 15.01 3.34 -13.13
C VAL A 324 14.96 4.66 -13.90
N GLY A 325 14.42 5.72 -13.33
CA GLY A 325 14.25 7.01 -13.98
C GLY A 325 13.19 6.97 -15.09
N LEU A 326 12.17 6.13 -14.98
CA LEU A 326 11.08 6.01 -15.96
C LEU A 326 9.88 6.84 -15.49
N PRO A 327 9.50 7.93 -16.20
CA PRO A 327 8.31 8.69 -15.88
C PRO A 327 7.02 7.92 -16.17
N VAL A 328 5.92 8.39 -15.57
CA VAL A 328 4.65 7.68 -15.59
C VAL A 328 3.53 8.56 -16.13
N ILE A 329 2.77 8.07 -17.12
CA ILE A 329 1.47 8.63 -17.47
C ILE A 329 0.42 7.85 -16.70
N ALA A 330 -0.25 8.49 -15.74
CA ALA A 330 -1.16 7.84 -14.82
C ALA A 330 -2.55 8.48 -14.81
N SER A 331 -3.56 7.67 -14.49
CA SER A 331 -4.88 8.22 -14.17
C SER A 331 -4.79 9.22 -13.02
N LYS A 332 -5.41 10.38 -13.16
CA LYS A 332 -5.54 11.42 -12.12
C LYS A 332 -6.49 10.94 -11.02
N LEU A 333 -6.11 9.86 -10.34
CA LEU A 333 -6.97 9.16 -9.40
C LEU A 333 -6.20 8.65 -8.19
N GLY A 334 -6.68 8.97 -7.01
CA GLY A 334 -6.24 8.35 -5.77
C GLY A 334 -4.74 8.50 -5.50
N SER A 335 -4.13 7.40 -5.10
CA SER A 335 -2.68 7.35 -4.79
C SER A 335 -1.81 7.64 -6.01
N MET A 336 -2.24 7.30 -7.22
CA MET A 336 -1.49 7.60 -8.45
C MET A 336 -1.31 9.10 -8.62
N ALA A 337 -2.40 9.88 -8.45
CA ALA A 337 -2.36 11.33 -8.56
C ALA A 337 -1.55 12.00 -7.43
N SER A 338 -1.37 11.33 -6.29
CA SER A 338 -0.55 11.85 -5.18
C SER A 338 0.93 11.48 -5.26
N ILE A 339 1.29 10.46 -6.06
CA ILE A 339 2.67 9.99 -6.22
C ILE A 339 3.31 10.61 -7.47
N VAL A 340 2.56 10.63 -8.59
CA VAL A 340 3.02 11.22 -9.84
C VAL A 340 2.71 12.72 -9.82
N ASP A 341 3.73 13.54 -9.92
CA ASP A 341 3.57 14.99 -10.08
C ASP A 341 3.42 15.33 -11.56
N HIS A 342 2.29 15.92 -11.93
CA HIS A 342 1.99 16.30 -13.31
C HIS A 342 3.04 17.28 -13.85
N GLN A 343 3.58 16.96 -15.03
CA GLN A 343 4.66 17.71 -15.72
C GLN A 343 6.01 17.77 -14.96
N ARG A 344 6.16 17.02 -13.84
CA ARG A 344 7.44 16.92 -13.13
C ARG A 344 8.00 15.49 -13.13
N THR A 345 7.23 14.50 -12.74
CA THR A 345 7.64 13.09 -12.73
C THR A 345 6.82 12.24 -13.72
N GLY A 346 5.88 12.87 -14.42
CA GLY A 346 5.01 12.23 -15.38
C GLY A 346 3.84 13.11 -15.80
N LEU A 347 2.80 12.50 -16.37
CA LEU A 347 1.58 13.19 -16.79
C LEU A 347 0.35 12.54 -16.18
N HIS A 348 -0.72 13.33 -16.05
CA HIS A 348 -2.03 12.85 -15.66
C HIS A 348 -3.03 12.92 -16.81
N PHE A 349 -3.98 11.99 -16.81
CA PHE A 349 -5.21 12.04 -17.60
C PHE A 349 -6.39 11.59 -16.73
N GLU A 350 -7.62 11.92 -17.11
CA GLU A 350 -8.80 11.53 -16.33
C GLU A 350 -9.03 10.00 -16.39
N ALA A 351 -9.34 9.39 -15.27
CA ALA A 351 -9.51 7.93 -15.18
C ALA A 351 -10.62 7.42 -16.10
N GLY A 352 -10.32 6.44 -16.96
CA GLY A 352 -11.25 5.89 -17.93
C GLY A 352 -11.35 6.68 -19.26
N ASP A 353 -10.64 7.81 -19.37
CA ASP A 353 -10.61 8.63 -20.58
C ASP A 353 -9.51 8.17 -21.54
N ALA A 354 -9.88 7.40 -22.56
CA ALA A 354 -8.96 6.90 -23.57
C ALA A 354 -8.42 8.03 -24.48
N ILE A 355 -9.24 9.05 -24.76
CA ILE A 355 -8.83 10.19 -25.59
C ILE A 355 -7.80 11.03 -24.83
N GLY A 356 -8.07 11.35 -23.56
CA GLY A 356 -7.14 12.08 -22.72
C GLY A 356 -5.82 11.32 -22.52
N LEU A 357 -5.84 9.98 -22.44
CA LEU A 357 -4.64 9.16 -22.43
C LEU A 357 -3.87 9.30 -23.76
N ALA A 358 -4.55 9.23 -24.89
CA ALA A 358 -3.92 9.39 -26.21
C ALA A 358 -3.29 10.79 -26.37
N GLU A 359 -3.97 11.84 -25.92
CA GLU A 359 -3.44 13.21 -25.89
C GLU A 359 -2.19 13.33 -25.02
N ALA A 360 -2.19 12.73 -23.83
CA ALA A 360 -1.04 12.70 -22.93
C ALA A 360 0.17 11.98 -23.57
N VAL A 361 -0.07 10.88 -24.29
CA VAL A 361 1.00 10.15 -25.02
C VAL A 361 1.52 10.99 -26.19
N ARG A 362 0.67 11.67 -26.94
CA ARG A 362 1.11 12.57 -28.03
C ARG A 362 1.90 13.75 -27.51
N TRP A 363 1.44 14.35 -26.39
CA TRP A 363 2.20 15.40 -25.72
C TRP A 363 3.59 14.89 -25.33
N TRP A 364 3.66 13.68 -24.73
CA TRP A 364 4.90 13.03 -24.37
C TRP A 364 5.87 12.91 -25.55
N ALA A 365 5.39 12.43 -26.70
CA ALA A 365 6.20 12.24 -27.90
C ALA A 365 6.68 13.57 -28.51
N ALA A 366 5.90 14.64 -28.38
CA ALA A 366 6.20 15.95 -28.93
C ALA A 366 7.16 16.79 -28.07
N HIS A 367 7.43 16.40 -26.80
CA HIS A 367 8.19 17.21 -25.84
C HIS A 367 9.42 16.47 -25.26
N PRO A 368 10.41 16.08 -26.09
CA PRO A 368 11.54 15.27 -25.64
C PRO A 368 12.44 15.95 -24.60
N ALA A 369 12.54 17.28 -24.62
CA ALA A 369 13.35 18.02 -23.64
C ALA A 369 12.73 17.95 -22.24
N GLU A 370 11.42 18.17 -22.14
CA GLU A 370 10.64 18.12 -20.89
C GLU A 370 10.63 16.71 -20.34
N THR A 371 10.46 15.70 -21.21
CA THR A 371 10.43 14.30 -20.80
C THR A 371 11.79 13.82 -20.28
N ALA A 372 12.89 14.33 -20.82
CA ALA A 372 14.23 14.08 -20.28
C ALA A 372 14.40 14.65 -18.85
N LEU A 373 13.86 15.84 -18.59
CA LEU A 373 13.83 16.40 -17.23
C LEU A 373 12.97 15.56 -16.29
N MET A 374 11.81 15.08 -16.74
CA MET A 374 10.94 14.21 -15.94
C MET A 374 11.64 12.92 -15.54
N ARG A 375 12.50 12.35 -16.38
CA ARG A 375 13.30 11.17 -16.04
C ARG A 375 14.23 11.44 -14.85
N ALA A 376 14.93 12.55 -14.87
CA ALA A 376 15.80 12.96 -13.76
C ALA A 376 15.02 13.22 -12.49
N GLN A 377 13.84 13.85 -12.58
CA GLN A 377 12.97 14.12 -11.44
C GLN A 377 12.35 12.85 -10.84
N ALA A 378 11.91 11.91 -11.68
CA ALA A 378 11.43 10.60 -11.25
C ALA A 378 12.51 9.85 -10.45
N ARG A 379 13.75 9.83 -10.95
CA ARG A 379 14.87 9.24 -10.24
C ARG A 379 15.18 9.94 -8.91
N SER A 380 15.17 11.26 -8.88
CA SER A 380 15.36 12.04 -7.65
C SER A 380 14.27 11.76 -6.61
N ASP A 381 13.02 11.59 -7.04
CA ASP A 381 11.92 11.20 -6.14
C ASP A 381 12.13 9.79 -5.56
N TYR A 382 12.61 8.83 -6.35
CA TYR A 382 12.97 7.53 -5.82
C TYR A 382 14.05 7.64 -4.74
N GLU A 383 15.14 8.34 -5.01
CA GLU A 383 16.28 8.49 -4.10
C GLU A 383 15.93 9.18 -2.78
N THR A 384 14.96 10.09 -2.83
CA THR A 384 14.55 10.86 -1.64
C THR A 384 13.37 10.28 -0.87
N LYS A 385 12.59 9.36 -1.49
CA LYS A 385 11.31 8.89 -0.91
C LYS A 385 11.19 7.37 -0.78
N TYR A 386 11.84 6.58 -1.67
CA TYR A 386 11.48 5.16 -1.86
C TYR A 386 12.66 4.19 -1.70
N THR A 387 13.79 4.64 -1.13
CA THR A 387 14.91 3.76 -0.79
C THR A 387 14.71 3.08 0.58
N ALA A 388 15.46 2.01 0.82
CA ALA A 388 15.43 1.29 2.09
C ALA A 388 15.84 2.17 3.28
N GLU A 389 16.86 3.01 3.11
CA GLU A 389 17.37 3.91 4.14
C GLU A 389 16.35 4.97 4.53
N VAL A 390 15.70 5.59 3.54
CA VAL A 390 14.65 6.60 3.78
C VAL A 390 13.45 5.96 4.49
N ASN A 391 13.02 4.77 4.05
CA ASN A 391 11.92 4.04 4.65
C ASN A 391 12.22 3.67 6.11
N TYR A 392 13.43 3.15 6.37
CA TYR A 392 13.89 2.83 7.71
C TYR A 392 13.86 4.05 8.63
N ALA A 393 14.46 5.17 8.21
CA ALA A 393 14.48 6.39 9.00
C ALA A 393 13.07 6.92 9.32
N GLN A 394 12.15 6.88 8.35
CA GLN A 394 10.74 7.26 8.57
C GLN A 394 10.06 6.34 9.57
N MET A 395 10.29 5.03 9.49
CA MET A 395 9.70 4.03 10.37
C MET A 395 10.18 4.21 11.81
N ILE A 396 11.49 4.38 12.02
CA ILE A 396 12.06 4.61 13.34
C ILE A 396 11.58 5.93 13.95
N ASN A 397 11.49 7.00 13.18
CA ASN A 397 10.93 8.26 13.65
C ASN A 397 9.47 8.11 14.14
N ILE A 398 8.66 7.29 13.47
CA ILE A 398 7.29 6.99 13.91
C ILE A 398 7.33 6.21 15.23
N TYR A 399 8.17 5.17 15.34
CA TYR A 399 8.29 4.37 16.54
C TYR A 399 8.74 5.21 17.74
N GLU A 400 9.78 6.00 17.60
CA GLU A 400 10.25 6.91 18.66
C GLU A 400 9.17 7.91 19.08
N SER A 401 8.41 8.48 18.12
CA SER A 401 7.33 9.41 18.43
C SER A 401 6.24 8.76 19.29
N VAL A 402 5.97 7.47 19.03
CA VAL A 402 4.98 6.68 19.77
C VAL A 402 5.50 6.36 21.16
N LEU A 403 6.75 5.93 21.30
CA LEU A 403 7.39 5.62 22.59
C LEU A 403 7.47 6.85 23.48
N LYS A 404 7.92 8.00 22.95
CA LYS A 404 7.97 9.27 23.70
C LYS A 404 6.59 9.70 24.24
N ARG A 405 5.51 9.49 23.46
CA ARG A 405 4.13 9.79 23.89
C ARG A 405 3.64 8.84 24.97
N SER A 406 4.08 7.58 24.98
CA SER A 406 3.71 6.61 26.02
C SER A 406 4.35 7.00 27.36
N VAL A 407 5.63 7.31 27.38
CA VAL A 407 6.36 7.76 28.59
C VAL A 407 5.76 9.06 29.16
N SER A 408 5.43 10.02 28.29
CA SER A 408 4.83 11.29 28.74
C SER A 408 3.45 11.12 29.38
N LYS A 409 2.67 10.09 28.97
CA LYS A 409 1.39 9.75 29.61
C LYS A 409 1.56 9.12 30.98
N GLU A 410 2.54 8.26 31.16
CA GLU A 410 2.86 7.66 32.47
C GLU A 410 3.27 8.73 33.49
N LEU A 411 4.09 9.69 33.09
CA LEU A 411 4.54 10.79 33.94
C LEU A 411 3.42 11.80 34.28
N ALA A 412 2.37 11.89 33.44
CA ALA A 412 1.25 12.81 33.63
C ALA A 412 0.12 12.26 34.53
N VAL A 413 0.17 10.98 34.91
CA VAL A 413 -0.77 10.40 35.91
C VAL A 413 -0.28 10.82 37.30
N PRO A 414 -1.02 11.64 38.05
CA PRO A 414 -0.60 12.02 39.41
C PRO A 414 -0.44 10.77 40.29
N ALA A 415 0.67 10.66 41.00
CA ALA A 415 0.89 9.66 42.06
C ALA A 415 -0.09 9.93 43.22
N GLY A 416 -1.37 9.53 43.06
CA GLY A 416 -2.39 9.89 44.03
C GLY A 416 -3.74 9.19 43.90
N ALA A 417 -3.84 8.11 43.10
CA ALA A 417 -5.05 7.27 43.08
C ALA A 417 -4.69 5.84 43.57
N SER A 418 -4.15 5.75 44.77
CA SER A 418 -4.12 4.49 45.54
C SER A 418 -5.58 4.13 45.87
N LYS A 419 -5.98 2.95 45.46
CA LYS A 419 -7.28 2.31 45.69
C LYS A 419 -7.69 2.43 47.16
N LEU A 420 -8.87 3.01 47.40
CA LEU A 420 -9.73 2.69 48.51
C LEU A 420 -10.83 1.75 48.02
#